data_074579826a518a8bc796d51baa5ec1e2
#
_entry.id   074579826a518a8bc796d51baa5ec1e2
#
_cell.length_a   1.000
_cell.length_b   1.000
_cell.length_c   1.000
_cell.angle_alpha   90.00
_cell.angle_beta   90.00
_cell.angle_gamma   90.00
#
_symmetry.space_group_name_H-M   'P 1'
#
loop_
_entity.id
_entity.type
_entity.pdbx_description
1 polymer ?
#
loop_
_entity_poly.entity_id
_entity_poly.type
_entity_poly.pdbx_seq_one_letter_code
_entity_poly.pdbx_strand_id
1 'polypeptide(L)'
;GEFMKISIVIPVYNEVDSLRELHSQLSQSLSVFDSYEILFIDDCSTDGSVDHIKELSTTDDHVNLIEFHRNYGKSAALAEGFKYAKGDYIVTMDADLQDDPAEIPNLVAKLEEGFDLVSGWKKDRQDPFSKTAPSKLFNFVTRLFTGVKIHDFNCGLKIYRKAVVKTIDIYGGRHRYIPALAGQKNFKVAEIIVHHRPRLRGVTKYGGARLFHGMFDLISILFLSKYTQSPLYFFGQIGLFTFLIGLAIDIYVLYLKYFLGEPFAKHMALLMLGVLIIVVGIQFFSIGLVGEMIANSNQDKESRVKGFLKS
;
A
#
# COMPACT_ATOMS: atom_id res chain seq x y z
N GLY A 1 15.84 -14.46 -28.88
CA GLY A 1 15.43 -13.61 -27.80
C GLY A 1 14.09 -14.12 -27.29
N GLU A 2 13.93 -14.33 -25.99
CA GLU A 2 12.62 -14.62 -25.42
C GLU A 2 11.72 -13.39 -25.65
N PHE A 3 10.56 -13.61 -26.25
CA PHE A 3 9.56 -12.57 -26.46
C PHE A 3 9.07 -12.09 -25.09
N MET A 4 9.28 -10.81 -24.80
CA MET A 4 8.86 -10.19 -23.55
C MET A 4 7.34 -10.13 -23.48
N LYS A 5 6.76 -10.76 -22.49
CA LYS A 5 5.32 -10.76 -22.25
C LYS A 5 4.92 -9.74 -21.21
N ILE A 6 3.89 -8.93 -21.50
CA ILE A 6 3.34 -7.92 -20.60
C ILE A 6 1.94 -8.33 -20.12
N SER A 7 1.68 -8.26 -18.80
CA SER A 7 0.35 -8.43 -18.23
C SER A 7 -0.17 -7.09 -17.72
N ILE A 8 -1.33 -6.65 -18.16
CA ILE A 8 -2.01 -5.46 -17.68
C ILE A 8 -3.07 -5.90 -16.66
N VAL A 9 -2.94 -5.48 -15.41
CA VAL A 9 -3.84 -5.82 -14.30
C VAL A 9 -4.74 -4.63 -13.98
N ILE A 10 -6.04 -4.78 -14.18
CA ILE A 10 -7.03 -3.70 -14.10
C ILE A 10 -8.14 -4.09 -13.12
N PRO A 11 -8.14 -3.57 -11.89
CA PRO A 11 -9.27 -3.70 -10.98
C PRO A 11 -10.49 -2.96 -11.52
N VAL A 12 -11.64 -3.61 -11.53
CA VAL A 12 -12.91 -3.05 -12.00
C VAL A 12 -13.94 -3.10 -10.88
N TYR A 13 -14.66 -2.00 -10.67
CA TYR A 13 -15.83 -1.94 -9.81
C TYR A 13 -16.79 -0.85 -10.27
N ASN A 14 -17.87 -1.24 -10.97
CA ASN A 14 -18.87 -0.34 -11.55
C ASN A 14 -18.24 0.75 -12.45
N GLU A 15 -17.65 0.31 -13.55
CA GLU A 15 -16.95 1.17 -14.52
C GLU A 15 -17.35 0.83 -15.98
N VAL A 16 -18.58 0.32 -16.20
CA VAL A 16 -19.06 -0.16 -17.52
C VAL A 16 -18.88 0.88 -18.64
N ASP A 17 -19.08 2.17 -18.34
CA ASP A 17 -19.01 3.25 -19.32
C ASP A 17 -17.60 3.53 -19.86
N SER A 18 -16.56 3.11 -19.14
CA SER A 18 -15.14 3.35 -19.49
C SER A 18 -14.47 2.15 -20.17
N LEU A 19 -14.98 0.93 -19.96
CA LEU A 19 -14.29 -0.31 -20.35
C LEU A 19 -14.03 -0.41 -21.85
N ARG A 20 -14.98 -0.06 -22.73
CA ARG A 20 -14.82 -0.14 -24.18
C ARG A 20 -13.72 0.78 -24.67
N GLU A 21 -13.71 2.01 -24.20
CA GLU A 21 -12.70 3.00 -24.57
C GLU A 21 -11.33 2.60 -24.03
N LEU A 22 -11.27 2.15 -22.78
CA LEU A 22 -10.03 1.67 -22.17
C LEU A 22 -9.44 0.50 -22.96
N HIS A 23 -10.24 -0.50 -23.30
CA HIS A 23 -9.81 -1.63 -24.13
C HIS A 23 -9.23 -1.18 -25.46
N SER A 24 -9.93 -0.28 -26.17
CA SER A 24 -9.45 0.26 -27.46
C SER A 24 -8.09 0.97 -27.32
N GLN A 25 -7.93 1.81 -26.30
CA GLN A 25 -6.67 2.52 -26.05
C GLN A 25 -5.55 1.57 -25.64
N LEU A 26 -5.85 0.54 -24.85
CA LEU A 26 -4.88 -0.49 -24.47
C LEU A 26 -4.42 -1.29 -25.68
N SER A 27 -5.35 -1.78 -26.50
CA SER A 27 -5.02 -2.56 -27.72
C SER A 27 -4.12 -1.76 -28.67
N GLN A 28 -4.38 -0.45 -28.81
CA GLN A 28 -3.54 0.44 -29.61
C GLN A 28 -2.13 0.60 -28.99
N SER A 29 -2.04 0.84 -27.68
CA SER A 29 -0.77 1.08 -27.01
C SER A 29 0.08 -0.18 -26.86
N LEU A 30 -0.57 -1.34 -26.78
CA LEU A 30 0.09 -2.63 -26.61
C LEU A 30 0.49 -3.29 -27.94
N SER A 31 0.01 -2.79 -29.08
CA SER A 31 0.33 -3.31 -30.42
C SER A 31 1.82 -3.28 -30.76
N VAL A 32 2.63 -2.49 -30.03
CA VAL A 32 4.08 -2.41 -30.20
C VAL A 32 4.84 -3.56 -29.51
N PHE A 33 4.14 -4.37 -28.69
CA PHE A 33 4.72 -5.50 -27.96
C PHE A 33 4.32 -6.82 -28.61
N ASP A 34 5.24 -7.76 -28.71
CA ASP A 34 5.02 -9.06 -29.36
C ASP A 34 4.01 -9.94 -28.63
N SER A 35 3.90 -9.81 -27.30
CA SER A 35 2.99 -10.61 -26.47
C SER A 35 2.48 -9.82 -25.28
N TYR A 36 1.16 -9.80 -25.12
CA TYR A 36 0.54 -9.18 -23.95
C TYR A 36 -0.74 -9.91 -23.53
N GLU A 37 -1.23 -9.62 -22.35
CA GLU A 37 -2.55 -10.01 -21.86
C GLU A 37 -3.15 -8.87 -21.02
N ILE A 38 -4.46 -8.76 -21.05
CA ILE A 38 -5.24 -7.81 -20.25
C ILE A 38 -6.06 -8.62 -19.26
N LEU A 39 -5.82 -8.40 -17.97
CA LEU A 39 -6.51 -9.06 -16.86
C LEU A 39 -7.44 -8.06 -16.20
N PHE A 40 -8.72 -8.14 -16.46
CA PHE A 40 -9.75 -7.43 -15.72
C PHE A 40 -10.12 -8.24 -14.49
N ILE A 41 -10.06 -7.60 -13.31
CA ILE A 41 -10.45 -8.20 -12.04
C ILE A 41 -11.68 -7.47 -11.54
N ASP A 42 -12.84 -8.10 -11.71
CA ASP A 42 -14.11 -7.55 -11.28
C ASP A 42 -14.33 -7.76 -9.79
N ASP A 43 -14.47 -6.68 -9.06
CA ASP A 43 -14.68 -6.65 -7.61
C ASP A 43 -16.18 -6.64 -7.27
N CYS A 44 -16.96 -7.53 -7.90
CA CYS A 44 -18.41 -7.69 -7.75
C CYS A 44 -19.20 -6.45 -8.22
N SER A 45 -19.02 -6.07 -9.49
CA SER A 45 -19.78 -4.98 -10.12
C SER A 45 -21.27 -5.33 -10.30
N THR A 46 -22.13 -4.31 -10.28
CA THR A 46 -23.57 -4.43 -10.42
C THR A 46 -24.15 -3.62 -11.59
N ASP A 47 -23.29 -2.99 -12.39
CA ASP A 47 -23.65 -2.07 -13.46
C ASP A 47 -23.56 -2.67 -14.89
N GLY A 48 -23.29 -3.98 -15.00
CA GLY A 48 -23.08 -4.64 -16.30
C GLY A 48 -21.63 -4.68 -16.76
N SER A 49 -20.65 -4.23 -15.94
CA SER A 49 -19.22 -4.30 -16.27
C SER A 49 -18.76 -5.71 -16.62
N VAL A 50 -19.22 -6.73 -15.87
CA VAL A 50 -18.88 -8.14 -16.10
C VAL A 50 -19.31 -8.60 -17.50
N ASP A 51 -20.58 -8.34 -17.87
CA ASP A 51 -21.13 -8.77 -19.17
C ASP A 51 -20.36 -8.10 -20.32
N HIS A 52 -20.01 -6.83 -20.13
CA HIS A 52 -19.22 -6.09 -21.11
C HIS A 52 -17.81 -6.65 -21.29
N ILE A 53 -17.12 -7.02 -20.20
CA ILE A 53 -15.80 -7.65 -20.29
C ILE A 53 -15.90 -9.04 -20.94
N LYS A 54 -16.94 -9.81 -20.64
CA LYS A 54 -17.22 -11.10 -21.33
C LYS A 54 -17.41 -10.91 -22.83
N GLU A 55 -18.14 -9.88 -23.27
CA GLU A 55 -18.27 -9.53 -24.68
C GLU A 55 -16.89 -9.22 -25.30
N LEU A 56 -16.05 -8.40 -24.65
CA LEU A 56 -14.71 -8.09 -25.10
C LEU A 56 -13.85 -9.35 -25.25
N SER A 57 -13.92 -10.28 -24.31
CA SER A 57 -13.14 -11.54 -24.35
C SER A 57 -13.56 -12.50 -25.48
N THR A 58 -14.73 -12.34 -26.06
CA THR A 58 -15.14 -13.11 -27.26
C THR A 58 -14.54 -12.56 -28.53
N THR A 59 -14.09 -11.32 -28.55
CA THR A 59 -13.55 -10.61 -29.74
C THR A 59 -12.05 -10.41 -29.69
N ASP A 60 -11.45 -10.52 -28.48
CA ASP A 60 -10.01 -10.33 -28.25
C ASP A 60 -9.48 -11.41 -27.29
N ASP A 61 -8.68 -12.33 -27.79
CA ASP A 61 -8.08 -13.44 -27.03
C ASP A 61 -7.07 -12.97 -25.96
N HIS A 62 -6.65 -11.70 -25.99
CA HIS A 62 -5.78 -11.13 -24.95
C HIS A 62 -6.54 -10.75 -23.68
N VAL A 63 -7.88 -10.65 -23.73
CA VAL A 63 -8.73 -10.24 -22.61
C VAL A 63 -9.09 -11.42 -21.73
N ASN A 64 -8.78 -11.30 -20.45
CA ASN A 64 -9.12 -12.28 -19.41
C ASN A 64 -9.92 -11.60 -18.30
N LEU A 65 -10.84 -12.32 -17.70
CA LEU A 65 -11.69 -11.86 -16.60
C LEU A 65 -11.53 -12.75 -15.38
N ILE A 66 -11.37 -12.12 -14.23
CA ILE A 66 -11.45 -12.74 -12.90
C ILE A 66 -12.61 -12.08 -12.17
N GLU A 67 -13.59 -12.86 -11.74
CA GLU A 67 -14.79 -12.37 -11.04
C GLU A 67 -14.71 -12.70 -9.55
N PHE A 68 -15.00 -11.72 -8.68
CA PHE A 68 -15.09 -11.93 -7.24
C PHE A 68 -16.52 -12.22 -6.79
N HIS A 69 -16.68 -13.07 -5.78
CA HIS A 69 -17.98 -13.40 -5.19
C HIS A 69 -18.62 -12.22 -4.43
N ARG A 70 -17.81 -11.27 -3.95
CA ARG A 70 -18.25 -10.03 -3.28
C ARG A 70 -17.17 -8.96 -3.42
N ASN A 71 -17.48 -7.73 -3.06
CA ASN A 71 -16.49 -6.67 -3.03
C ASN A 71 -15.45 -6.90 -1.92
N TYR A 72 -14.20 -7.10 -2.29
CA TYR A 72 -13.03 -7.28 -1.41
C TYR A 72 -12.08 -6.07 -1.45
N GLY A 73 -12.31 -5.13 -2.36
CA GLY A 73 -11.53 -3.91 -2.54
C GLY A 73 -10.31 -4.06 -3.45
N LYS A 74 -9.81 -2.90 -3.88
CA LYS A 74 -8.74 -2.78 -4.90
C LYS A 74 -7.48 -3.58 -4.59
N SER A 75 -7.07 -3.66 -3.30
CA SER A 75 -5.87 -4.43 -2.92
C SER A 75 -6.03 -5.92 -3.19
N ALA A 76 -7.20 -6.48 -2.90
CA ALA A 76 -7.50 -7.88 -3.18
C ALA A 76 -7.51 -8.14 -4.69
N ALA A 77 -8.13 -7.24 -5.46
CA ALA A 77 -8.15 -7.36 -6.93
C ALA A 77 -6.74 -7.33 -7.52
N LEU A 78 -5.86 -6.44 -7.06
CA LEU A 78 -4.46 -6.41 -7.49
C LEU A 78 -3.70 -7.67 -7.07
N ALA A 79 -3.89 -8.14 -5.83
CA ALA A 79 -3.22 -9.35 -5.34
C ALA A 79 -3.59 -10.59 -6.16
N GLU A 80 -4.88 -10.77 -6.48
CA GLU A 80 -5.30 -11.86 -7.37
C GLU A 80 -4.78 -11.65 -8.80
N GLY A 81 -4.89 -10.44 -9.35
CA GLY A 81 -4.32 -10.13 -10.66
C GLY A 81 -2.83 -10.50 -10.75
N PHE A 82 -2.04 -10.21 -9.71
CA PHE A 82 -0.62 -10.58 -9.66
C PHE A 82 -0.36 -12.08 -9.61
N LYS A 83 -1.27 -12.87 -9.03
CA LYS A 83 -1.16 -14.33 -9.03
C LYS A 83 -1.38 -14.92 -10.43
N TYR A 84 -2.37 -14.39 -11.14
CA TYR A 84 -2.76 -14.88 -12.47
C TYR A 84 -1.93 -14.30 -13.61
N ALA A 85 -1.25 -13.16 -13.40
CA ALA A 85 -0.39 -12.55 -14.39
C ALA A 85 0.76 -13.47 -14.83
N LYS A 86 0.85 -13.73 -16.14
CA LYS A 86 1.83 -14.62 -16.77
C LYS A 86 3.04 -13.87 -17.32
N GLY A 87 2.91 -12.55 -17.52
CA GLY A 87 3.94 -11.70 -18.10
C GLY A 87 5.21 -11.60 -17.25
N ASP A 88 6.30 -11.21 -17.88
CA ASP A 88 7.57 -10.89 -17.24
C ASP A 88 7.52 -9.50 -16.62
N TYR A 89 6.77 -8.60 -17.26
CA TYR A 89 6.42 -7.28 -16.77
C TYR A 89 4.92 -7.22 -16.49
N ILE A 90 4.57 -6.67 -15.34
CA ILE A 90 3.20 -6.49 -14.91
C ILE A 90 2.93 -4.99 -14.81
N VAL A 91 1.88 -4.51 -15.45
CA VAL A 91 1.41 -3.13 -15.38
C VAL A 91 0.11 -3.11 -14.60
N THR A 92 -0.01 -2.22 -13.62
CA THR A 92 -1.29 -1.91 -12.98
C THR A 92 -1.83 -0.59 -13.52
N MET A 93 -3.14 -0.49 -13.65
CA MET A 93 -3.82 0.72 -14.11
C MET A 93 -5.26 0.74 -13.60
N ASP A 94 -5.84 1.93 -13.45
CA ASP A 94 -7.23 2.11 -13.05
C ASP A 94 -8.17 2.06 -14.27
N ALA A 95 -9.41 1.58 -14.07
CA ALA A 95 -10.39 1.42 -15.15
C ALA A 95 -11.13 2.73 -15.53
N ASP A 96 -10.88 3.85 -14.85
CA ASP A 96 -11.64 5.10 -14.94
C ASP A 96 -11.16 6.09 -16.02
N LEU A 97 -10.26 5.66 -16.91
CA LEU A 97 -9.66 6.45 -18.00
C LEU A 97 -8.80 7.65 -17.55
N GLN A 98 -8.50 7.78 -16.28
CA GLN A 98 -7.61 8.85 -15.77
C GLN A 98 -6.13 8.59 -16.09
N ASP A 99 -5.73 7.33 -16.12
CA ASP A 99 -4.40 6.90 -16.54
C ASP A 99 -4.35 6.72 -18.06
N ASP A 100 -3.28 7.17 -18.70
CA ASP A 100 -3.11 7.07 -20.16
C ASP A 100 -2.35 5.79 -20.53
N PRO A 101 -2.97 4.83 -21.26
CA PRO A 101 -2.27 3.64 -21.75
C PRO A 101 -1.07 3.93 -22.64
N ALA A 102 -1.03 5.09 -23.32
CA ALA A 102 0.09 5.50 -24.15
C ALA A 102 1.41 5.69 -23.39
N GLU A 103 1.35 5.79 -22.04
CA GLU A 103 2.54 5.88 -21.20
C GLU A 103 3.18 4.51 -20.90
N ILE A 104 2.53 3.39 -21.25
CA ILE A 104 3.08 2.04 -20.99
C ILE A 104 4.45 1.82 -21.64
N PRO A 105 4.69 2.17 -22.91
CA PRO A 105 6.02 2.04 -23.49
C PRO A 105 7.10 2.85 -22.76
N ASN A 106 6.78 4.04 -22.28
CA ASN A 106 7.71 4.88 -21.50
C ASN A 106 8.05 4.24 -20.15
N LEU A 107 7.07 3.62 -19.50
CA LEU A 107 7.28 2.87 -18.27
C LEU A 107 8.18 1.65 -18.49
N VAL A 108 7.97 0.91 -19.58
CA VAL A 108 8.80 -0.23 -19.98
C VAL A 108 10.24 0.22 -20.20
N ALA A 109 10.45 1.27 -21.01
CA ALA A 109 11.78 1.82 -21.29
C ALA A 109 12.50 2.20 -19.99
N LYS A 110 11.81 2.85 -19.06
CA LYS A 110 12.37 3.21 -17.76
C LYS A 110 12.71 2.00 -16.89
N LEU A 111 11.88 0.96 -16.91
CA LEU A 111 12.12 -0.28 -16.17
C LEU A 111 13.39 -0.98 -16.67
N GLU A 112 13.64 -0.93 -17.99
CA GLU A 112 14.79 -1.55 -18.65
C GLU A 112 16.13 -0.84 -18.34
N GLU A 113 16.09 0.40 -17.85
CA GLU A 113 17.30 1.07 -17.30
C GLU A 113 17.87 0.38 -16.04
N GLY A 114 17.28 -0.73 -15.60
CA GLY A 114 17.74 -1.53 -14.46
C GLY A 114 16.95 -1.29 -13.17
N PHE A 115 15.73 -0.79 -13.29
CA PHE A 115 14.77 -0.69 -12.19
C PHE A 115 13.91 -1.96 -12.11
N ASP A 116 13.32 -2.19 -10.93
CA ASP A 116 12.45 -3.32 -10.65
C ASP A 116 10.98 -2.90 -10.59
N LEU A 117 10.73 -1.63 -10.24
CA LEU A 117 9.43 -1.00 -10.19
C LEU A 117 9.53 0.45 -10.69
N VAL A 118 8.62 0.85 -11.58
CA VAL A 118 8.47 2.25 -11.99
C VAL A 118 7.04 2.71 -11.75
N SER A 119 6.88 3.81 -11.01
CA SER A 119 5.59 4.44 -10.73
C SER A 119 5.36 5.64 -11.64
N GLY A 120 4.14 5.85 -12.07
CA GLY A 120 3.78 7.13 -12.66
C GLY A 120 3.77 8.24 -11.61
N TRP A 121 4.18 9.44 -12.01
CA TRP A 121 4.05 10.67 -11.21
C TRP A 121 3.12 11.65 -11.90
N LYS A 122 1.95 11.86 -11.30
CA LYS A 122 0.93 12.83 -11.76
C LYS A 122 1.35 14.23 -11.29
N LYS A 123 2.31 14.87 -12.00
CA LYS A 123 2.88 16.17 -11.61
C LYS A 123 1.85 17.29 -11.66
N ASP A 124 1.08 17.37 -12.74
CA ASP A 124 0.12 18.42 -13.02
C ASP A 124 -1.31 18.00 -12.67
N ARG A 125 -1.55 17.71 -11.38
CA ARG A 125 -2.89 17.36 -10.89
C ARG A 125 -3.80 18.58 -10.89
N GLN A 126 -4.92 18.48 -11.60
CA GLN A 126 -6.01 19.47 -11.57
C GLN A 126 -7.01 19.23 -10.42
N ASP A 127 -6.61 18.49 -9.39
CA ASP A 127 -7.45 18.19 -8.23
C ASP A 127 -7.58 19.38 -7.27
N PRO A 128 -8.74 19.59 -6.58
CA PRO A 128 -8.91 20.61 -5.56
C PRO A 128 -7.87 20.53 -4.45
N PHE A 129 -7.49 21.68 -3.88
CA PHE A 129 -6.49 21.80 -2.81
C PHE A 129 -6.80 20.90 -1.60
N SER A 130 -8.08 20.72 -1.26
CA SER A 130 -8.54 19.80 -0.20
C SER A 130 -8.15 18.34 -0.39
N LYS A 131 -7.90 17.90 -1.63
CA LYS A 131 -7.44 16.55 -1.96
C LYS A 131 -5.91 16.47 -2.11
N THR A 132 -5.29 17.55 -2.58
CA THR A 132 -3.84 17.55 -2.85
C THR A 132 -2.98 17.72 -1.60
N ALA A 133 -3.40 18.53 -0.62
CA ALA A 133 -2.64 18.78 0.60
C ALA A 133 -2.46 17.50 1.47
N PRO A 134 -3.52 16.71 1.78
CA PRO A 134 -3.36 15.44 2.49
C PRO A 134 -2.49 14.43 1.73
N SER A 135 -2.60 14.39 0.39
CA SER A 135 -1.79 13.50 -0.44
C SER A 135 -0.31 13.87 -0.42
N LYS A 136 0.02 15.17 -0.44
CA LYS A 136 1.41 15.65 -0.34
C LYS A 136 2.03 15.32 1.01
N LEU A 137 1.29 15.54 2.11
CA LEU A 137 1.74 15.17 3.47
C LEU A 137 2.00 13.66 3.56
N PHE A 138 1.05 12.86 3.07
CA PHE A 138 1.17 11.41 3.01
C PHE A 138 2.42 10.96 2.24
N ASN A 139 2.63 11.48 1.04
CA ASN A 139 3.79 11.14 0.21
C ASN A 139 5.10 11.58 0.88
N PHE A 140 5.13 12.76 1.52
CA PHE A 140 6.30 13.25 2.25
C PHE A 140 6.68 12.33 3.41
N VAL A 141 5.69 11.97 4.25
CA VAL A 141 5.91 11.09 5.40
C VAL A 141 6.33 9.70 4.94
N THR A 142 5.63 9.13 3.93
CA THR A 142 6.00 7.83 3.38
C THR A 142 7.44 7.82 2.86
N ARG A 143 7.87 8.86 2.13
CA ARG A 143 9.23 9.01 1.65
C ARG A 143 10.25 9.05 2.78
N LEU A 144 9.96 9.86 3.83
CA LEU A 144 10.86 10.02 4.98
C LEU A 144 11.10 8.69 5.70
N PHE A 145 10.05 7.89 5.86
CA PHE A 145 10.13 6.66 6.66
C PHE A 145 10.54 5.42 5.85
N THR A 146 10.25 5.38 4.57
CA THR A 146 10.59 4.23 3.72
C THR A 146 11.92 4.39 2.99
N GLY A 147 12.45 5.62 2.89
CA GLY A 147 13.67 5.93 2.13
C GLY A 147 13.49 5.90 0.61
N VAL A 148 12.29 5.57 0.11
CA VAL A 148 12.00 5.50 -1.33
C VAL A 148 11.77 6.90 -1.88
N LYS A 149 12.60 7.32 -2.84
CA LYS A 149 12.64 8.70 -3.37
C LYS A 149 11.69 8.88 -4.56
N ILE A 150 10.37 8.70 -4.36
CA ILE A 150 9.34 9.01 -5.35
C ILE A 150 8.37 10.07 -4.84
N HIS A 151 7.70 10.79 -5.74
CA HIS A 151 6.79 11.88 -5.41
C HIS A 151 5.34 11.43 -5.27
N ASP A 152 4.92 10.37 -5.99
CA ASP A 152 3.55 9.88 -5.98
C ASP A 152 3.45 8.37 -5.72
N PHE A 153 3.17 8.00 -4.47
CA PHE A 153 2.92 6.61 -4.10
C PHE A 153 1.54 6.11 -4.55
N ASN A 154 0.58 7.03 -4.76
CA ASN A 154 -0.83 6.70 -5.01
C ASN A 154 -1.19 6.58 -6.49
N CYS A 155 -0.27 6.81 -7.43
CA CYS A 155 -0.56 6.63 -8.84
C CYS A 155 -1.03 5.20 -9.11
N GLY A 156 -2.11 5.02 -9.90
CA GLY A 156 -2.61 3.69 -10.33
C GLY A 156 -1.68 3.04 -11.33
N LEU A 157 -1.14 3.85 -12.23
CA LEU A 157 -0.27 3.41 -13.32
C LEU A 157 1.14 3.12 -12.81
N LYS A 158 1.50 1.85 -12.78
CA LYS A 158 2.83 1.35 -12.35
C LYS A 158 3.21 0.13 -13.17
N ILE A 159 4.51 -0.08 -13.35
CA ILE A 159 5.07 -1.29 -13.95
C ILE A 159 6.02 -1.98 -12.96
N TYR A 160 6.01 -3.30 -12.99
CA TYR A 160 6.77 -4.16 -12.10
C TYR A 160 7.46 -5.27 -12.87
N ARG A 161 8.67 -5.66 -12.48
CA ARG A 161 9.20 -6.99 -12.82
C ARG A 161 8.43 -8.07 -12.06
N LYS A 162 8.25 -9.23 -12.64
CA LYS A 162 7.56 -10.39 -12.04
C LYS A 162 8.07 -10.74 -10.63
N ALA A 163 9.38 -10.60 -10.41
CA ALA A 163 9.98 -10.85 -9.10
C ALA A 163 9.41 -9.95 -8.00
N VAL A 164 9.09 -8.69 -8.31
CA VAL A 164 8.52 -7.73 -7.35
C VAL A 164 7.14 -8.21 -6.89
N VAL A 165 6.24 -8.48 -7.85
CA VAL A 165 4.84 -8.85 -7.52
C VAL A 165 4.74 -10.21 -6.84
N LYS A 166 5.69 -11.12 -7.06
CA LYS A 166 5.76 -12.41 -6.36
C LYS A 166 6.29 -12.31 -4.93
N THR A 167 7.01 -11.24 -4.61
CA THR A 167 7.65 -11.04 -3.29
C THR A 167 6.83 -10.16 -2.37
N ILE A 168 5.91 -9.34 -2.91
CA ILE A 168 5.13 -8.38 -2.14
C ILE A 168 3.75 -8.93 -1.82
N ASP A 169 3.42 -8.99 -0.53
CA ASP A 169 2.07 -9.32 -0.07
C ASP A 169 1.20 -8.06 0.02
N ILE A 170 0.12 -8.04 -0.77
CA ILE A 170 -0.83 -6.93 -0.84
C ILE A 170 -2.15 -7.35 -0.19
N TYR A 171 -2.51 -6.69 0.92
CA TYR A 171 -3.80 -6.86 1.59
C TYR A 171 -4.28 -5.54 2.23
N GLY A 172 -5.56 -5.43 2.57
CA GLY A 172 -6.13 -4.21 3.15
C GLY A 172 -5.94 -2.99 2.26
N GLY A 173 -5.44 -1.88 2.80
CA GLY A 173 -5.14 -0.63 2.06
C GLY A 173 -3.77 -0.59 1.38
N ARG A 174 -3.00 -1.68 1.36
CA ARG A 174 -1.57 -1.70 0.98
C ARG A 174 -1.27 -1.44 -0.49
N HIS A 175 -2.27 -1.43 -1.38
CA HIS A 175 -2.04 -1.10 -2.80
C HIS A 175 -1.39 0.28 -3.02
N ARG A 176 -1.57 1.21 -2.06
CA ARG A 176 -0.95 2.55 -2.09
C ARG A 176 0.53 2.53 -1.74
N TYR A 177 1.00 1.45 -1.10
CA TYR A 177 2.33 1.33 -0.53
C TYR A 177 3.25 0.38 -1.28
N ILE A 178 2.81 -0.17 -2.40
CA ILE A 178 3.58 -1.12 -3.19
C ILE A 178 5.00 -0.61 -3.46
N PRO A 179 5.25 0.66 -3.88
CA PRO A 179 6.62 1.15 -4.05
C PRO A 179 7.43 1.17 -2.76
N ALA A 180 6.78 1.49 -1.63
CA ALA A 180 7.43 1.47 -0.33
C ALA A 180 7.81 0.05 0.11
N LEU A 181 6.89 -0.91 -0.04
CA LEU A 181 7.13 -2.32 0.24
C LEU A 181 8.23 -2.90 -0.66
N ALA A 182 8.26 -2.52 -1.94
CA ALA A 182 9.31 -2.90 -2.87
C ALA A 182 10.68 -2.37 -2.42
N GLY A 183 10.76 -1.10 -2.04
CA GLY A 183 11.99 -0.50 -1.52
C GLY A 183 12.50 -1.18 -0.25
N GLN A 184 11.62 -1.58 0.66
CA GLN A 184 11.98 -2.35 1.87
C GLN A 184 12.58 -3.73 1.56
N LYS A 185 12.15 -4.34 0.46
CA LYS A 185 12.72 -5.60 -0.05
C LYS A 185 13.96 -5.39 -0.94
N ASN A 186 14.55 -4.19 -0.93
CA ASN A 186 15.71 -3.78 -1.72
C ASN A 186 15.51 -3.81 -3.24
N PHE A 187 14.27 -3.74 -3.73
CA PHE A 187 14.01 -3.50 -5.14
C PHE A 187 14.29 -2.05 -5.51
N LYS A 188 14.82 -1.84 -6.71
CA LYS A 188 15.10 -0.51 -7.24
C LYS A 188 13.82 0.12 -7.76
N VAL A 189 13.41 1.22 -7.13
CA VAL A 189 12.17 1.95 -7.45
C VAL A 189 12.50 3.27 -8.14
N ALA A 190 11.81 3.55 -9.24
CA ALA A 190 11.86 4.82 -9.97
C ALA A 190 10.48 5.39 -10.21
N GLU A 191 10.43 6.60 -10.75
CA GLU A 191 9.19 7.21 -11.24
C GLU A 191 9.43 7.93 -12.56
N ILE A 192 8.37 8.07 -13.36
CA ILE A 192 8.32 8.94 -14.53
C ILE A 192 7.10 9.85 -14.46
N ILE A 193 7.20 11.05 -15.04
CA ILE A 193 6.04 11.94 -15.18
C ILE A 193 5.12 11.31 -16.20
N VAL A 194 3.84 11.14 -15.84
CA VAL A 194 2.80 10.60 -16.70
C VAL A 194 1.68 11.60 -16.90
N HIS A 195 1.06 11.54 -18.06
CA HIS A 195 -0.11 12.35 -18.35
C HIS A 195 -1.30 11.87 -17.51
N HIS A 196 -1.96 12.81 -16.83
CA HIS A 196 -3.17 12.54 -16.03
C HIS A 196 -4.36 13.25 -16.62
N ARG A 197 -5.36 12.48 -17.02
CA ARG A 197 -6.60 13.03 -17.59
C ARG A 197 -7.60 13.36 -16.47
N PRO A 198 -8.41 14.41 -16.63
CA PRO A 198 -9.54 14.62 -15.73
C PRO A 198 -10.52 13.44 -15.85
N ARG A 199 -11.17 13.09 -14.75
CA ARG A 199 -12.18 12.04 -14.75
C ARG A 199 -13.34 12.43 -15.65
N LEU A 200 -13.57 11.72 -16.73
CA LEU A 200 -14.60 12.02 -17.70
C LEU A 200 -15.98 11.46 -17.30
N ARG A 201 -16.01 10.36 -16.52
CA ARG A 201 -17.24 9.63 -16.15
C ARG A 201 -17.15 9.09 -14.73
N GLY A 202 -18.30 8.82 -14.09
CA GLY A 202 -18.40 8.22 -12.76
C GLY A 202 -18.39 9.21 -11.59
N VAL A 203 -18.87 8.76 -10.42
CA VAL A 203 -18.99 9.56 -9.18
C VAL A 203 -17.84 9.26 -8.24
N THR A 204 -17.32 10.29 -7.57
CA THR A 204 -16.27 10.11 -6.57
C THR A 204 -16.82 9.33 -5.37
N LYS A 205 -16.38 8.09 -5.20
CA LYS A 205 -16.87 7.14 -4.17
C LYS A 205 -16.33 7.41 -2.74
N TYR A 206 -15.58 8.51 -2.51
CA TYR A 206 -14.91 8.78 -1.23
C TYR A 206 -15.39 10.07 -0.57
N GLY A 207 -15.90 9.96 0.66
CA GLY A 207 -16.38 11.05 1.53
C GLY A 207 -15.34 11.55 2.54
N GLY A 208 -15.76 12.42 3.51
CA GLY A 208 -14.91 13.09 4.50
C GLY A 208 -14.11 12.19 5.47
N ALA A 209 -14.41 10.90 5.57
CA ALA A 209 -13.64 9.92 6.34
C ALA A 209 -12.20 9.70 5.81
N ARG A 210 -11.86 10.25 4.64
CA ARG A 210 -10.55 10.07 3.99
C ARG A 210 -9.37 10.56 4.84
N LEU A 211 -9.58 11.62 5.63
CA LEU A 211 -8.53 12.17 6.49
C LEU A 211 -8.15 11.19 7.61
N PHE A 212 -9.17 10.60 8.26
CA PHE A 212 -8.95 9.61 9.32
C PHE A 212 -8.33 8.32 8.76
N HIS A 213 -8.82 7.82 7.62
CA HIS A 213 -8.21 6.66 6.97
C HIS A 213 -6.75 6.92 6.58
N GLY A 214 -6.44 8.12 6.05
CA GLY A 214 -5.06 8.51 5.73
C GLY A 214 -4.14 8.54 6.95
N MET A 215 -4.64 8.97 8.11
CA MET A 215 -3.86 8.98 9.36
C MET A 215 -3.58 7.54 9.86
N PHE A 216 -4.58 6.67 9.87
CA PHE A 216 -4.37 5.26 10.22
C PHE A 216 -3.48 4.52 9.22
N ASP A 217 -3.61 4.85 7.94
CA ASP A 217 -2.72 4.34 6.89
C ASP A 217 -1.26 4.76 7.16
N LEU A 218 -1.01 6.01 7.54
CA LEU A 218 0.32 6.49 7.91
C LEU A 218 0.89 5.73 9.11
N ILE A 219 0.12 5.58 10.17
CA ILE A 219 0.53 4.81 11.37
C ILE A 219 0.86 3.36 10.97
N SER A 220 0.03 2.76 10.13
CA SER A 220 0.25 1.40 9.62
C SER A 220 1.55 1.29 8.82
N ILE A 221 1.86 2.29 7.95
CA ILE A 221 3.13 2.30 7.21
C ILE A 221 4.32 2.39 8.15
N LEU A 222 4.28 3.34 9.09
CA LEU A 222 5.36 3.54 10.04
C LEU A 222 5.65 2.26 10.81
N PHE A 223 4.60 1.61 11.27
CA PHE A 223 4.70 0.34 11.98
C PHE A 223 5.24 -0.78 11.08
N LEU A 224 4.66 -0.94 9.89
CA LEU A 224 5.04 -1.99 8.94
C LEU A 224 6.42 -1.76 8.32
N SER A 225 6.86 -0.51 8.16
CA SER A 225 8.16 -0.19 7.56
C SER A 225 9.33 -0.59 8.44
N LYS A 226 9.21 -0.40 9.75
CA LYS A 226 10.34 -0.49 10.66
C LYS A 226 10.21 -1.59 11.72
N TYR A 227 8.98 -1.93 12.10
CA TYR A 227 8.71 -2.74 13.29
C TYR A 227 7.97 -4.06 13.02
N THR A 228 7.71 -4.41 11.74
CA THR A 228 7.03 -5.67 11.41
C THR A 228 7.78 -6.91 11.91
N GLN A 229 9.13 -6.85 11.89
CA GLN A 229 9.97 -7.97 12.34
C GLN A 229 10.29 -7.92 13.83
N SER A 230 10.10 -6.76 14.48
CA SER A 230 10.42 -6.56 15.91
C SER A 230 9.46 -5.56 16.56
N PRO A 231 8.18 -5.91 16.73
CA PRO A 231 7.17 -5.06 17.37
C PRO A 231 7.51 -4.66 18.78
N LEU A 232 8.27 -5.52 19.49
CA LEU A 232 8.71 -5.27 20.86
C LEU A 232 9.54 -3.99 21.00
N TYR A 233 10.39 -3.66 20.00
CA TYR A 233 11.17 -2.42 20.05
C TYR A 233 10.29 -1.17 20.02
N PHE A 234 9.19 -1.19 19.29
CA PHE A 234 8.28 -0.05 19.23
C PHE A 234 7.44 0.07 20.51
N PHE A 235 6.69 -0.97 20.82
CA PHE A 235 5.78 -0.96 21.97
C PHE A 235 6.53 -1.01 23.31
N GLY A 236 7.65 -1.74 23.37
CA GLY A 236 8.46 -1.86 24.57
C GLY A 236 9.14 -0.55 24.96
N GLN A 237 9.64 0.25 23.99
CA GLN A 237 10.21 1.57 24.29
C GLN A 237 9.14 2.53 24.83
N ILE A 238 7.96 2.59 24.20
CA ILE A 238 6.84 3.41 24.67
C ILE A 238 6.41 2.93 26.05
N GLY A 239 6.26 1.62 26.24
CA GLY A 239 5.87 1.02 27.51
C GLY A 239 6.84 1.33 28.64
N LEU A 240 8.14 1.16 28.38
CA LEU A 240 9.18 1.46 29.37
C LEU A 240 9.20 2.95 29.76
N PHE A 241 9.12 3.85 28.76
CA PHE A 241 9.10 5.29 29.03
C PHE A 241 7.86 5.70 29.84
N THR A 242 6.68 5.20 29.46
CA THR A 242 5.42 5.44 30.18
C THR A 242 5.49 4.88 31.61
N PHE A 243 6.01 3.68 31.79
CA PHE A 243 6.20 3.06 33.11
C PHE A 243 7.10 3.91 33.99
N LEU A 244 8.25 4.40 33.48
CA LEU A 244 9.17 5.22 34.22
C LEU A 244 8.56 6.57 34.65
N ILE A 245 7.72 7.18 33.80
CA ILE A 245 6.99 8.41 34.17
C ILE A 245 6.02 8.13 35.31
N GLY A 246 5.22 7.08 35.23
CA GLY A 246 4.30 6.73 36.32
C GLY A 246 5.02 6.43 37.63
N LEU A 247 6.12 5.68 37.55
CA LEU A 247 6.96 5.38 38.70
C LEU A 247 7.56 6.66 39.34
N ALA A 248 8.02 7.61 38.53
CA ALA A 248 8.53 8.89 39.02
C ALA A 248 7.45 9.71 39.75
N ILE A 249 6.22 9.70 39.24
CA ILE A 249 5.08 10.37 39.89
C ILE A 249 4.81 9.72 41.23
N ASP A 250 4.75 8.41 41.33
CA ASP A 250 4.46 7.71 42.58
C ASP A 250 5.59 7.88 43.60
N ILE A 251 6.85 7.82 43.19
CA ILE A 251 8.00 8.12 44.02
C ILE A 251 7.93 9.57 44.56
N TYR A 252 7.54 10.52 43.72
CA TYR A 252 7.36 11.91 44.14
C TYR A 252 6.24 12.06 45.20
N VAL A 253 5.12 11.36 45.03
CA VAL A 253 4.04 11.36 46.04
C VAL A 253 4.52 10.73 47.37
N LEU A 254 5.30 9.64 47.31
CA LEU A 254 5.92 9.04 48.48
C LEU A 254 6.91 10.01 49.20
N TYR A 255 7.71 10.74 48.41
CA TYR A 255 8.59 11.78 48.97
C TYR A 255 7.81 12.88 49.69
N LEU A 256 6.70 13.38 49.11
CA LEU A 256 5.83 14.37 49.79
C LEU A 256 5.29 13.83 51.13
N LYS A 257 4.93 12.56 51.17
CA LYS A 257 4.40 11.90 52.34
C LYS A 257 5.46 11.76 53.45
N TYR A 258 6.63 11.18 53.13
CA TYR A 258 7.59 10.78 54.15
C TYR A 258 8.58 11.87 54.52
N PHE A 259 8.91 12.79 53.65
CA PHE A 259 9.86 13.87 53.91
C PHE A 259 9.20 15.21 54.22
N LEU A 260 8.05 15.51 53.61
CA LEU A 260 7.35 16.78 53.86
C LEU A 260 6.12 16.61 54.79
N GLY A 261 5.78 15.38 55.19
CA GLY A 261 4.68 15.08 56.10
C GLY A 261 3.28 15.31 55.56
N GLU A 262 3.14 15.48 54.24
CA GLU A 262 1.85 15.74 53.62
C GLU A 262 0.96 14.48 53.59
N PRO A 263 -0.35 14.57 53.90
CA PRO A 263 -1.23 13.41 53.91
C PRO A 263 -1.50 12.92 52.48
N PHE A 264 -1.58 11.58 52.24
CA PHE A 264 -1.91 10.97 50.97
C PHE A 264 -3.22 11.51 50.37
N ALA A 265 -4.21 11.81 51.21
CA ALA A 265 -5.50 12.34 50.77
C ALA A 265 -5.38 13.60 49.91
N LYS A 266 -4.35 14.45 50.18
CA LYS A 266 -4.08 15.68 49.42
C LYS A 266 -3.58 15.36 47.99
N HIS A 267 -2.90 14.24 47.80
CA HIS A 267 -2.23 13.87 46.55
C HIS A 267 -2.81 12.58 45.94
N MET A 268 -3.99 12.12 46.41
CA MET A 268 -4.61 10.88 45.97
C MET A 268 -4.81 10.83 44.45
N ALA A 269 -5.27 11.92 43.84
CA ALA A 269 -5.47 11.98 42.38
C ALA A 269 -4.14 11.81 41.64
N LEU A 270 -3.03 12.38 42.13
CA LEU A 270 -1.74 12.24 41.48
C LEU A 270 -1.16 10.84 41.66
N LEU A 271 -1.34 10.19 42.81
CA LEU A 271 -0.98 8.80 43.05
C LEU A 271 -1.74 7.86 42.11
N MET A 272 -3.08 8.04 42.00
CA MET A 272 -3.90 7.24 41.11
C MET A 272 -3.49 7.43 39.63
N LEU A 273 -3.10 8.64 39.25
CA LEU A 273 -2.58 8.92 37.91
C LEU A 273 -1.26 8.18 37.67
N GLY A 274 -0.33 8.17 38.64
CA GLY A 274 0.93 7.45 38.55
C GLY A 274 0.70 5.95 38.37
N VAL A 275 -0.15 5.34 39.19
CA VAL A 275 -0.52 3.93 39.09
C VAL A 275 -1.16 3.63 37.72
N LEU A 276 -2.08 4.48 37.25
CA LEU A 276 -2.70 4.31 35.93
C LEU A 276 -1.65 4.31 34.79
N ILE A 277 -0.71 5.25 34.82
CA ILE A 277 0.36 5.37 33.84
C ILE A 277 1.29 4.14 33.90
N ILE A 278 1.61 3.61 35.09
CA ILE A 278 2.36 2.34 35.23
C ILE A 278 1.63 1.19 34.55
N VAL A 279 0.34 1.03 34.81
CA VAL A 279 -0.48 -0.06 34.20
C VAL A 279 -0.49 0.06 32.69
N VAL A 280 -0.68 1.28 32.17
CA VAL A 280 -0.62 1.53 30.71
C VAL A 280 0.75 1.18 30.14
N GLY A 281 1.84 1.52 30.83
CA GLY A 281 3.20 1.15 30.42
C GLY A 281 3.39 -0.36 30.33
N ILE A 282 2.92 -1.11 31.32
CA ILE A 282 2.96 -2.59 31.32
C ILE A 282 2.12 -3.16 30.17
N GLN A 283 0.95 -2.58 29.87
CA GLN A 283 0.11 -3.00 28.76
C GLN A 283 0.81 -2.83 27.42
N PHE A 284 1.46 -1.68 27.17
CA PHE A 284 2.23 -1.49 25.93
C PHE A 284 3.36 -2.50 25.80
N PHE A 285 4.07 -2.78 26.88
CA PHE A 285 5.13 -3.79 26.88
C PHE A 285 4.58 -5.20 26.56
N SER A 286 3.46 -5.58 27.15
CA SER A 286 2.78 -6.86 26.89
C SER A 286 2.32 -6.98 25.45
N ILE A 287 1.77 -5.91 24.87
CA ILE A 287 1.40 -5.85 23.44
C ILE A 287 2.63 -6.07 22.55
N GLY A 288 3.77 -5.46 22.93
CA GLY A 288 5.04 -5.66 22.24
C GLY A 288 5.49 -7.10 22.23
N LEU A 289 5.42 -7.81 23.37
CA LEU A 289 5.76 -9.24 23.47
C LEU A 289 4.85 -10.11 22.62
N VAL A 290 3.53 -9.90 22.68
CA VAL A 290 2.57 -10.64 21.84
C VAL A 290 2.83 -10.39 20.36
N GLY A 291 3.09 -9.14 19.99
CA GLY A 291 3.45 -8.78 18.61
C GLY A 291 4.71 -9.50 18.14
N GLU A 292 5.74 -9.59 18.97
CA GLU A 292 6.99 -10.30 18.67
C GLU A 292 6.77 -11.81 18.47
N MET A 293 5.92 -12.43 19.29
CA MET A 293 5.55 -13.85 19.13
C MET A 293 4.83 -14.09 17.80
N ILE A 294 3.91 -13.20 17.40
CA ILE A 294 3.20 -13.29 16.12
C ILE A 294 4.17 -13.08 14.96
N ALA A 295 5.09 -12.11 15.05
CA ALA A 295 6.08 -11.84 14.03
C ALA A 295 7.01 -13.06 13.82
N ASN A 296 7.47 -13.68 14.89
CA ASN A 296 8.30 -14.89 14.83
C ASN A 296 7.55 -16.06 14.19
N SER A 297 6.29 -16.28 14.54
CA SER A 297 5.46 -17.35 13.95
C SER A 297 5.25 -17.21 12.43
N ASN A 298 5.37 -16.01 11.88
CA ASN A 298 5.23 -15.75 10.45
C ASN A 298 6.56 -15.76 9.68
N GLN A 299 7.71 -15.77 10.34
CA GLN A 299 9.03 -15.75 9.68
C GLN A 299 9.33 -17.00 8.84
N ASP A 300 8.78 -18.16 9.19
CA ASP A 300 9.00 -19.41 8.48
C ASP A 300 8.36 -19.47 7.08
N LYS A 301 7.49 -18.51 6.73
CA LYS A 301 6.81 -18.42 5.44
C LYS A 301 7.53 -17.57 4.40
N GLU A 302 8.59 -16.87 4.77
CA GLU A 302 9.30 -15.96 3.87
C GLU A 302 10.54 -16.64 3.28
N SER A 303 10.61 -16.78 1.96
CA SER A 303 11.84 -17.24 1.30
C SER A 303 12.95 -16.20 1.47
N ARG A 304 13.97 -16.55 2.24
CA ARG A 304 15.15 -15.69 2.53
C ARG A 304 16.22 -15.79 1.46
N VAL A 305 16.12 -16.77 0.56
CA VAL A 305 17.15 -17.08 -0.44
C VAL A 305 16.82 -16.39 -1.75
N LYS A 306 17.70 -15.49 -2.20
CA LYS A 306 17.61 -14.80 -3.50
C LYS A 306 18.04 -15.71 -4.66
N GLY A 307 18.95 -16.63 -4.42
CA GLY A 307 19.47 -17.56 -5.42
C GLY A 307 20.43 -18.54 -4.78
N PHE A 308 20.45 -19.76 -5.30
CA PHE A 308 21.36 -20.83 -4.90
C PHE A 308 22.20 -21.21 -6.12
N LEU A 309 23.52 -21.00 -6.06
CA LEU A 309 24.47 -21.50 -7.05
C LEU A 309 24.90 -22.90 -6.60
N LYS A 310 24.47 -23.89 -7.36
CA LYS A 310 24.96 -25.24 -7.22
C LYS A 310 26.22 -25.37 -8.08
N SER A 311 27.36 -25.64 -7.48
CA SER A 311 28.63 -25.97 -8.15
C SER A 311 28.55 -27.32 -8.87
#